data_3b557a76db954eddf9faa935cada8bda
#
_entry.id   3b557a76db954eddf9faa935cada8bda
#
_cell.length_a   1.000
_cell.length_b   1.000
_cell.length_c   1.000
_cell.angle_alpha   90.00
_cell.angle_beta   90.00
_cell.angle_gamma   90.00
#
_symmetry.space_group_name_H-M   'P 1'
#
loop_
_entity.id
_entity.type
_entity.pdbx_description
1 polymer ?
#
loop_
_entity_poly.entity_id
_entity_poly.type
_entity_poly.pdbx_seq_one_letter_code
_entity_poly.pdbx_strand_id
1 'polypeptide(L)'
;MFVATGFDEGGSVPENIIGTFSIVPMIVDVINIPVIAAGSVSDVRGVRAAFSLGAEGVYVGSALIPTLENPAAENVKQYIVDSEAEDLILFRNLPAYYRSLPGKLARELKEMDENGATNEALAKHMGAGKNMRLGMVERDTENGYVSVGTGISSIKSIRSVKEVIDDMMQDFNSNT
;
A
#
# COMPACT_ATOMS: atom_id res chain seq x y z
N MET A 1 -13.65 -16.14 5.53
CA MET A 1 -12.99 -15.20 4.61
C MET A 1 -11.54 -15.04 5.03
N PHE A 2 -10.61 -15.08 4.09
CA PHE A 2 -9.18 -14.91 4.29
C PHE A 2 -8.67 -13.78 3.39
N VAL A 3 -7.77 -12.93 3.89
CA VAL A 3 -7.14 -11.86 3.08
C VAL A 3 -5.72 -12.33 2.71
N ALA A 4 -5.51 -12.59 1.43
CA ALA A 4 -4.20 -12.93 0.87
C ALA A 4 -3.50 -11.63 0.46
N THR A 5 -2.54 -11.20 1.27
CA THR A 5 -1.83 -9.94 1.09
C THR A 5 -0.44 -10.19 0.49
N GLY A 6 -0.20 -9.64 -0.68
CA GLY A 6 1.11 -9.69 -1.33
C GLY A 6 2.09 -8.66 -0.80
N PHE A 7 3.38 -8.90 -1.01
CA PHE A 7 4.48 -7.98 -0.68
C PHE A 7 4.36 -6.60 -1.35
N ASP A 8 3.43 -6.45 -2.28
CA ASP A 8 3.14 -5.20 -3.02
C ASP A 8 2.40 -4.16 -2.19
N GLU A 9 1.97 -4.49 -0.96
CA GLU A 9 1.26 -3.58 -0.06
C GLU A 9 2.13 -2.42 0.45
N GLY A 10 1.49 -1.41 1.03
CA GLY A 10 2.14 -0.27 1.69
C GLY A 10 2.20 -0.41 3.20
N GLY A 11 3.07 0.35 3.83
CA GLY A 11 3.27 0.26 5.27
C GLY A 11 4.04 -0.99 5.67
N SER A 12 3.59 -1.69 6.70
CA SER A 12 4.20 -2.95 7.13
C SER A 12 4.00 -4.03 6.07
N VAL A 13 5.08 -4.60 5.57
CA VAL A 13 5.06 -5.69 4.59
C VAL A 13 5.71 -6.94 5.19
N PRO A 14 5.30 -8.15 4.75
CA PRO A 14 5.76 -9.40 5.33
C PRO A 14 7.25 -9.65 5.08
N GLU A 15 7.84 -10.56 5.86
CA GLU A 15 9.21 -11.02 5.69
C GLU A 15 9.37 -11.80 4.37
N ASN A 16 8.38 -12.62 4.03
CA ASN A 16 8.38 -13.37 2.79
C ASN A 16 8.02 -12.46 1.61
N ILE A 17 8.98 -12.30 0.70
CA ILE A 17 8.83 -11.45 -0.49
C ILE A 17 8.06 -12.21 -1.58
N ILE A 18 6.75 -12.36 -1.39
CA ILE A 18 5.83 -13.01 -2.34
C ILE A 18 4.82 -11.97 -2.80
N GLY A 19 4.87 -11.59 -4.07
CA GLY A 19 3.96 -10.61 -4.66
C GLY A 19 2.51 -11.11 -4.74
N THR A 20 1.58 -10.18 -4.88
CA THR A 20 0.13 -10.45 -4.92
C THR A 20 -0.25 -11.47 -6.00
N PHE A 21 0.38 -11.40 -7.17
CA PHE A 21 0.13 -12.31 -8.28
C PHE A 21 0.46 -13.79 -7.96
N SER A 22 1.37 -14.02 -7.01
CA SER A 22 1.77 -15.37 -6.58
C SER A 22 1.04 -15.82 -5.32
N ILE A 23 0.89 -14.95 -4.32
CA ILE A 23 0.32 -15.35 -3.02
C ILE A 23 -1.18 -15.68 -3.13
N VAL A 24 -1.92 -14.97 -3.99
CA VAL A 24 -3.37 -15.18 -4.12
C VAL A 24 -3.69 -16.61 -4.58
N PRO A 25 -3.18 -17.13 -5.72
CA PRO A 25 -3.48 -18.50 -6.14
C PRO A 25 -2.92 -19.54 -5.14
N MET A 26 -1.75 -19.29 -4.54
CA MET A 26 -1.21 -20.21 -3.50
C MET A 26 -2.17 -20.39 -2.33
N ILE A 27 -2.88 -19.33 -1.93
CA ILE A 27 -3.85 -19.41 -0.83
C ILE A 27 -5.17 -20.01 -1.33
N VAL A 28 -5.65 -19.60 -2.51
CA VAL A 28 -6.89 -20.14 -3.12
C VAL A 28 -6.82 -21.67 -3.26
N ASP A 29 -5.67 -22.21 -3.64
CA ASP A 29 -5.49 -23.65 -3.86
C ASP A 29 -5.53 -24.49 -2.57
N VAL A 30 -5.35 -23.88 -1.39
CA VAL A 30 -5.19 -24.64 -0.13
C VAL A 30 -6.31 -24.41 0.88
N ILE A 31 -7.20 -23.43 0.66
CA ILE A 31 -8.32 -23.16 1.59
C ILE A 31 -9.67 -23.19 0.87
N ASN A 32 -10.73 -23.61 1.60
CA ASN A 32 -12.10 -23.73 1.08
C ASN A 32 -13.00 -22.61 1.65
N ILE A 33 -12.47 -21.42 1.83
CA ILE A 33 -13.23 -20.25 2.27
C ILE A 33 -12.90 -19.06 1.35
N PRO A 34 -13.80 -18.08 1.21
CA PRO A 34 -13.58 -16.93 0.34
C PRO A 34 -12.23 -16.26 0.58
N VAL A 35 -11.47 -16.02 -0.50
CA VAL A 35 -10.19 -15.34 -0.51
C VAL A 35 -10.35 -13.94 -1.06
N ILE A 36 -9.83 -12.96 -0.34
CA ILE A 36 -9.78 -11.55 -0.73
C ILE A 36 -8.33 -11.20 -1.07
N ALA A 37 -8.08 -10.71 -2.29
CA ALA A 37 -6.75 -10.27 -2.70
C ALA A 37 -6.44 -8.88 -2.16
N ALA A 38 -5.24 -8.69 -1.62
CA ALA A 38 -4.71 -7.40 -1.16
C ALA A 38 -3.28 -7.18 -1.63
N GLY A 39 -2.89 -5.92 -1.77
CA GLY A 39 -1.58 -5.50 -2.27
C GLY A 39 -1.64 -5.12 -3.75
N SER A 40 -1.31 -3.86 -4.05
CA SER A 40 -1.25 -3.27 -5.40
C SER A 40 -2.53 -3.30 -6.25
N VAL A 41 -3.70 -3.53 -5.65
CA VAL A 41 -4.98 -3.39 -6.35
C VAL A 41 -5.41 -1.93 -6.31
N SER A 42 -5.25 -1.21 -7.42
CA SER A 42 -5.50 0.24 -7.48
C SER A 42 -6.36 0.68 -8.67
N ASP A 43 -6.69 -0.24 -9.58
CA ASP A 43 -7.57 0.02 -10.74
C ASP A 43 -8.31 -1.26 -11.17
N VAL A 44 -9.12 -1.16 -12.23
CA VAL A 44 -9.90 -2.28 -12.80
C VAL A 44 -9.01 -3.46 -13.26
N ARG A 45 -7.78 -3.20 -13.71
CA ARG A 45 -6.85 -4.26 -14.15
C ARG A 45 -6.44 -5.13 -12.98
N GLY A 46 -6.15 -4.51 -11.81
CA GLY A 46 -5.85 -5.20 -10.56
C GLY A 46 -7.04 -6.04 -10.08
N VAL A 47 -8.27 -5.51 -10.17
CA VAL A 47 -9.50 -6.24 -9.83
C VAL A 47 -9.68 -7.45 -10.72
N ARG A 48 -9.59 -7.29 -12.06
CA ARG A 48 -9.65 -8.40 -13.01
C ARG A 48 -8.63 -9.49 -12.73
N ALA A 49 -7.37 -9.08 -12.46
CA ALA A 49 -6.30 -10.01 -12.15
C ALA A 49 -6.62 -10.80 -10.86
N ALA A 50 -7.07 -10.14 -9.80
CA ALA A 50 -7.44 -10.78 -8.54
C ALA A 50 -8.50 -11.85 -8.73
N PHE A 51 -9.59 -11.54 -9.45
CA PHE A 51 -10.64 -12.52 -9.76
C PHE A 51 -10.13 -13.66 -10.66
N SER A 52 -9.27 -13.36 -11.65
CA SER A 52 -8.67 -14.40 -12.51
C SER A 52 -7.74 -15.34 -11.74
N LEU A 53 -7.15 -14.87 -10.62
CA LEU A 53 -6.34 -15.68 -9.72
C LEU A 53 -7.18 -16.48 -8.70
N GLY A 54 -8.51 -16.39 -8.76
CA GLY A 54 -9.43 -17.12 -7.91
C GLY A 54 -9.87 -16.39 -6.64
N ALA A 55 -9.50 -15.12 -6.46
CA ALA A 55 -10.05 -14.32 -5.38
C ALA A 55 -11.53 -14.01 -5.60
N GLU A 56 -12.31 -13.89 -4.52
CA GLU A 56 -13.73 -13.55 -4.55
C GLU A 56 -13.99 -12.08 -4.22
N GLY A 57 -12.92 -11.31 -3.98
CA GLY A 57 -12.98 -9.88 -3.72
C GLY A 57 -11.59 -9.27 -3.60
N VAL A 58 -11.56 -7.96 -3.41
CA VAL A 58 -10.32 -7.20 -3.24
C VAL A 58 -10.36 -6.34 -1.97
N TYR A 59 -9.20 -6.15 -1.35
CA TYR A 59 -9.00 -5.22 -0.25
C TYR A 59 -8.10 -4.08 -0.73
N VAL A 60 -8.64 -2.87 -0.74
CA VAL A 60 -8.02 -1.69 -1.35
C VAL A 60 -7.60 -0.70 -0.26
N GLY A 61 -6.33 -0.31 -0.25
CA GLY A 61 -5.77 0.67 0.67
C GLY A 61 -5.28 1.93 -0.06
N SER A 62 -4.14 1.84 -0.71
CA SER A 62 -3.43 2.99 -1.30
C SER A 62 -4.28 3.83 -2.26
N ALA A 63 -5.13 3.20 -3.08
CA ALA A 63 -5.99 3.91 -4.02
C ALA A 63 -7.05 4.81 -3.36
N LEU A 64 -7.41 4.54 -2.10
CA LEU A 64 -8.37 5.33 -1.35
C LEU A 64 -7.73 6.45 -0.52
N ILE A 65 -6.40 6.53 -0.43
CA ILE A 65 -5.72 7.61 0.29
C ILE A 65 -5.85 8.94 -0.45
N PRO A 66 -5.55 9.06 -1.77
CA PRO A 66 -5.72 10.30 -2.49
C PRO A 66 -7.18 10.50 -2.97
N THR A 67 -8.15 10.31 -2.09
CA THR A 67 -9.54 10.63 -2.37
C THR A 67 -9.99 11.89 -1.65
N LEU A 68 -11.02 12.54 -2.16
CA LEU A 68 -11.56 13.78 -1.61
C LEU A 68 -12.01 13.60 -0.16
N GLU A 69 -12.58 12.43 0.16
CA GLU A 69 -13.15 12.11 1.48
C GLU A 69 -12.11 11.64 2.50
N ASN A 70 -10.91 11.22 2.05
CA ASN A 70 -9.88 10.75 2.96
C ASN A 70 -9.29 11.92 3.78
N PRO A 71 -9.08 11.76 5.10
CA PRO A 71 -8.53 12.80 5.97
C PRO A 71 -7.02 13.08 5.78
N ALA A 72 -6.33 12.36 4.87
CA ALA A 72 -4.94 12.65 4.54
C ALA A 72 -4.79 14.09 4.03
N ALA A 73 -3.68 14.70 4.34
CA ALA A 73 -3.40 16.08 3.95
C ALA A 73 -3.30 16.22 2.42
N GLU A 74 -3.72 17.36 1.87
CA GLU A 74 -3.77 17.58 0.42
C GLU A 74 -2.39 17.44 -0.26
N ASN A 75 -1.31 17.90 0.38
CA ASN A 75 0.04 17.72 -0.13
C ASN A 75 0.45 16.23 -0.18
N VAL A 76 -0.08 15.39 0.73
CA VAL A 76 0.16 13.95 0.73
C VAL A 76 -0.60 13.28 -0.41
N LYS A 77 -1.85 13.67 -0.64
CA LYS A 77 -2.64 13.16 -1.77
C LYS A 77 -1.97 13.48 -3.09
N GLN A 78 -1.51 14.73 -3.25
CA GLN A 78 -0.80 15.15 -4.44
C GLN A 78 0.54 14.43 -4.58
N TYR A 79 1.28 14.25 -3.48
CA TYR A 79 2.55 13.51 -3.48
C TYR A 79 2.36 12.05 -3.96
N ILE A 80 1.27 11.39 -3.54
CA ILE A 80 0.95 10.03 -4.01
C ILE A 80 0.67 10.04 -5.52
N VAL A 81 -0.09 11.01 -6.02
CA VAL A 81 -0.45 11.13 -7.45
C VAL A 81 0.78 11.40 -8.33
N ASP A 82 1.74 12.16 -7.82
CA ASP A 82 2.96 12.56 -8.54
C ASP A 82 4.09 11.52 -8.45
N SER A 83 3.90 10.45 -7.66
CA SER A 83 4.92 9.42 -7.43
C SER A 83 4.62 8.14 -8.19
N GLU A 84 5.68 7.38 -8.45
CA GLU A 84 5.63 6.06 -9.06
C GLU A 84 6.10 4.97 -8.07
N ALA A 85 5.83 3.70 -8.38
CA ALA A 85 6.21 2.58 -7.51
C ALA A 85 7.73 2.48 -7.29
N GLU A 86 8.52 2.91 -8.27
CA GLU A 86 9.98 2.92 -8.23
C GLU A 86 10.56 3.98 -7.27
N ASP A 87 9.78 5.00 -6.90
CA ASP A 87 10.17 6.00 -5.91
C ASP A 87 10.13 5.46 -4.48
N LEU A 88 9.39 4.37 -4.25
CA LEU A 88 9.13 3.84 -2.91
C LEU A 88 10.41 3.35 -2.22
N ILE A 89 10.55 3.72 -0.96
CA ILE A 89 11.64 3.26 -0.10
C ILE A 89 11.15 2.09 0.75
N LEU A 90 11.95 1.03 0.78
CA LEU A 90 11.78 -0.13 1.63
C LEU A 90 12.94 -0.18 2.64
N PHE A 91 12.65 -0.36 3.92
CA PHE A 91 13.62 -0.55 5.00
C PHE A 91 13.10 -1.58 6.00
N ARG A 92 14.00 -2.20 6.77
CA ARG A 92 13.60 -3.13 7.83
C ARG A 92 12.87 -2.40 8.94
N ASN A 93 11.84 -3.06 9.45
CA ASN A 93 11.12 -2.68 10.65
C ASN A 93 10.59 -3.95 11.34
N LEU A 94 10.19 -3.86 12.60
CA LEU A 94 9.55 -4.99 13.26
C LEU A 94 8.10 -5.17 12.74
N PRO A 95 7.66 -6.39 12.40
CA PRO A 95 8.42 -7.66 12.45
C PRO A 95 9.30 -7.91 11.22
N ALA A 96 9.15 -7.19 10.10
CA ALA A 96 9.84 -7.50 8.84
C ALA A 96 10.34 -6.27 8.08
N TYR A 97 9.49 -5.65 7.25
CA TYR A 97 9.84 -4.47 6.46
C TYR A 97 8.75 -3.41 6.53
N TYR A 98 9.10 -2.20 6.08
CA TYR A 98 8.16 -1.10 5.91
C TYR A 98 8.37 -0.40 4.58
N ARG A 99 7.28 -0.06 3.90
CA ARG A 99 7.29 0.65 2.62
C ARG A 99 6.65 2.03 2.76
N SER A 100 7.34 3.05 2.28
CA SER A 100 6.91 4.45 2.33
C SER A 100 7.33 5.20 1.08
N LEU A 101 6.63 6.30 0.77
CA LEU A 101 7.18 7.32 -0.10
C LEU A 101 8.45 7.92 0.52
N PRO A 102 9.37 8.44 -0.31
CA PRO A 102 10.59 9.08 0.17
C PRO A 102 10.27 10.34 0.97
N GLY A 103 11.03 10.56 2.01
CA GLY A 103 11.08 11.71 2.88
C GLY A 103 12.38 11.63 3.64
N LYS A 104 12.75 12.66 4.37
CA LYS A 104 14.00 12.66 5.17
C LYS A 104 14.03 11.45 6.11
N LEU A 105 12.95 11.26 6.90
CA LEU A 105 12.85 10.14 7.84
C LEU A 105 12.97 8.77 7.15
N ALA A 106 12.30 8.56 6.00
CA ALA A 106 12.37 7.29 5.29
C ALA A 106 13.78 7.02 4.73
N ARG A 107 14.47 8.05 4.24
CA ARG A 107 15.87 7.95 3.80
C ARG A 107 16.83 7.64 4.94
N GLU A 108 16.67 8.31 6.09
CA GLU A 108 17.46 8.04 7.30
C GLU A 108 17.26 6.60 7.78
N LEU A 109 16.03 6.10 7.80
CA LEU A 109 15.72 4.72 8.19
C LEU A 109 16.35 3.70 7.23
N LYS A 110 16.32 3.97 5.92
CA LYS A 110 16.99 3.14 4.93
C LYS A 110 18.51 3.13 5.12
N GLU A 111 19.12 4.30 5.32
CA GLU A 111 20.56 4.40 5.59
C GLU A 111 20.96 3.69 6.88
N MET A 112 20.18 3.85 7.95
CA MET A 112 20.39 3.12 9.21
C MET A 112 20.31 1.60 9.00
N ASP A 113 19.35 1.13 8.21
CA ASP A 113 19.18 -0.28 7.88
C ASP A 113 20.39 -0.81 7.10
N GLU A 114 20.81 -0.12 6.05
CA GLU A 114 21.98 -0.47 5.23
C GLU A 114 23.30 -0.49 6.03
N ASN A 115 23.39 0.34 7.07
CA ASN A 115 24.50 0.38 8.02
C ASN A 115 24.38 -0.65 9.17
N GLY A 116 23.40 -1.56 9.10
CA GLY A 116 23.26 -2.65 10.05
C GLY A 116 22.68 -2.28 11.41
N ALA A 117 21.90 -1.21 11.50
CA ALA A 117 21.17 -0.85 12.71
C ALA A 117 20.27 -2.00 13.19
N THR A 118 20.09 -2.11 14.51
CA THR A 118 19.18 -3.12 15.08
C THR A 118 17.72 -2.76 14.80
N ASN A 119 16.85 -3.76 14.78
CA ASN A 119 15.42 -3.55 14.59
C ASN A 119 14.82 -2.61 15.65
N GLU A 120 15.31 -2.68 16.90
CA GLU A 120 14.88 -1.80 17.99
C GLU A 120 15.28 -0.34 17.73
N ALA A 121 16.49 -0.12 17.20
CA ALA A 121 16.98 1.22 16.85
C ALA A 121 16.14 1.81 15.70
N LEU A 122 15.86 1.02 14.67
CA LEU A 122 15.01 1.40 13.54
C LEU A 122 13.58 1.72 14.01
N ALA A 123 12.95 0.85 14.80
CA ALA A 123 11.60 1.06 15.32
C ALA A 123 11.50 2.30 16.21
N LYS A 124 12.52 2.55 17.04
CA LYS A 124 12.61 3.76 17.87
C LYS A 124 12.71 5.03 17.01
N HIS A 125 13.57 5.03 16.00
CA HIS A 125 13.75 6.18 15.10
C HIS A 125 12.49 6.41 14.24
N MET A 126 11.86 5.35 13.78
CA MET A 126 10.62 5.41 13.03
C MET A 126 9.46 6.08 13.79
N GLY A 127 9.42 5.94 15.13
CA GLY A 127 8.46 6.65 15.98
C GLY A 127 7.00 6.21 15.82
N ALA A 128 6.76 5.03 15.26
CA ALA A 128 5.44 4.39 15.11
C ALA A 128 4.32 5.34 14.62
N GLY A 129 3.11 5.23 15.20
CA GLY A 129 1.93 6.01 14.78
C GLY A 129 2.08 7.53 14.87
N LYS A 130 2.99 8.05 15.71
CA LYS A 130 3.25 9.50 15.80
C LYS A 130 3.78 10.05 14.47
N ASN A 131 4.81 9.45 13.93
CA ASN A 131 5.43 9.93 12.69
C ASN A 131 4.61 9.56 11.45
N MET A 132 3.75 8.52 11.51
CA MET A 132 2.75 8.29 10.49
C MET A 132 1.71 9.42 10.47
N ARG A 133 1.19 9.81 11.61
CA ARG A 133 0.25 10.93 11.72
C ARG A 133 0.88 12.23 11.21
N LEU A 134 2.15 12.49 11.59
CA LEU A 134 2.91 13.66 11.14
C LEU A 134 2.98 13.71 9.60
N GLY A 135 3.34 12.60 8.96
CA GLY A 135 3.42 12.50 7.50
C GLY A 135 2.07 12.56 6.81
N MET A 136 1.12 11.70 7.23
CA MET A 136 -0.14 11.52 6.54
C MET A 136 -1.18 12.64 6.76
N VAL A 137 -1.19 13.26 7.95
CA VAL A 137 -2.25 14.18 8.38
C VAL A 137 -1.74 15.60 8.63
N GLU A 138 -0.55 15.72 9.22
CA GLU A 138 0.01 17.01 9.66
C GLU A 138 0.92 17.66 8.60
N ARG A 139 0.92 17.14 7.37
CA ARG A 139 1.58 17.68 6.17
C ARG A 139 3.11 17.64 6.15
N ASP A 140 3.74 17.04 7.14
CA ASP A 140 5.20 16.95 7.21
C ASP A 140 5.70 15.61 6.65
N THR A 141 5.75 15.51 5.33
CA THR A 141 6.21 14.31 4.62
C THR A 141 7.72 14.07 4.75
N GLU A 142 8.48 15.06 5.22
CA GLU A 142 9.93 14.90 5.43
C GLU A 142 10.25 14.23 6.77
N ASN A 143 9.63 14.68 7.86
CA ASN A 143 9.88 14.14 9.21
C ASN A 143 8.87 13.05 9.62
N GLY A 144 7.80 12.87 8.83
CA GLY A 144 6.89 11.74 8.92
C GLY A 144 7.10 10.73 7.78
N TYR A 145 6.25 9.72 7.70
CA TYR A 145 6.27 8.76 6.60
C TYR A 145 4.88 8.59 5.97
N VAL A 146 4.87 8.28 4.67
CA VAL A 146 3.65 8.13 3.86
C VAL A 146 3.55 6.70 3.37
N SER A 147 2.67 5.92 4.00
CA SER A 147 2.52 4.48 3.76
C SER A 147 1.65 4.20 2.57
N VAL A 148 2.25 3.77 1.47
CA VAL A 148 1.54 3.37 0.25
C VAL A 148 2.22 2.17 -0.40
N GLY A 149 1.45 1.35 -1.14
CA GLY A 149 1.94 0.19 -1.87
C GLY A 149 2.31 0.50 -3.32
N THR A 150 2.85 -0.49 -4.00
CA THR A 150 3.35 -0.36 -5.38
C THR A 150 2.26 -0.03 -6.40
N GLY A 151 0.98 -0.21 -6.07
CA GLY A 151 -0.14 0.18 -6.92
C GLY A 151 -0.31 1.68 -7.14
N ILE A 152 0.50 2.54 -6.50
CA ILE A 152 0.40 4.01 -6.68
C ILE A 152 0.62 4.45 -8.12
N SER A 153 1.43 3.73 -8.89
CA SER A 153 1.65 4.05 -10.31
C SER A 153 0.37 4.07 -11.17
N SER A 154 -0.70 3.46 -10.69
CA SER A 154 -2.02 3.52 -11.35
C SER A 154 -2.88 4.71 -10.91
N ILE A 155 -2.47 5.45 -9.89
CA ILE A 155 -3.23 6.56 -9.31
C ILE A 155 -2.77 7.87 -9.95
N LYS A 156 -3.60 8.47 -10.82
CA LYS A 156 -3.19 9.62 -11.63
C LYS A 156 -3.93 10.93 -11.29
N SER A 157 -4.87 10.89 -10.34
CA SER A 157 -5.61 12.08 -9.91
C SER A 157 -6.28 11.86 -8.56
N ILE A 158 -6.53 12.96 -7.86
CA ILE A 158 -7.38 12.99 -6.66
C ILE A 158 -8.84 12.96 -7.11
N ARG A 159 -9.60 11.97 -6.65
CA ARG A 159 -11.00 11.74 -7.04
C ARG A 159 -11.86 11.43 -5.82
N SER A 160 -13.18 11.39 -5.99
CA SER A 160 -14.05 10.88 -4.93
C SER A 160 -13.89 9.36 -4.78
N VAL A 161 -14.18 8.84 -3.59
CA VAL A 161 -14.25 7.37 -3.35
C VAL A 161 -15.20 6.71 -4.35
N LYS A 162 -16.33 7.37 -4.64
CA LYS A 162 -17.29 6.84 -5.60
C LYS A 162 -16.67 6.63 -6.99
N GLU A 163 -15.97 7.63 -7.53
CA GLU A 163 -15.32 7.54 -8.84
C GLU A 163 -14.27 6.44 -8.87
N VAL A 164 -13.48 6.30 -7.80
CA VAL A 164 -12.46 5.24 -7.70
C VAL A 164 -13.12 3.86 -7.72
N ILE A 165 -14.19 3.67 -6.95
CA ILE A 165 -14.90 2.37 -6.89
C ILE A 165 -15.63 2.08 -8.21
N ASP A 166 -16.28 3.06 -8.81
CA ASP A 166 -16.97 2.89 -10.09
C ASP A 166 -15.98 2.45 -11.18
N ASP A 167 -14.81 3.07 -11.27
CA ASP A 167 -13.75 2.67 -12.21
C ASP A 167 -13.22 1.26 -11.96
N MET A 168 -13.00 0.90 -10.70
CA MET A 168 -12.56 -0.45 -10.34
C MET A 168 -13.58 -1.52 -10.71
N MET A 169 -14.87 -1.19 -10.62
CA MET A 169 -15.99 -2.11 -10.82
C MET A 169 -16.64 -1.99 -12.19
N GLN A 170 -16.09 -1.20 -13.12
CA GLN A 170 -16.73 -0.90 -14.41
C GLN A 170 -17.14 -2.15 -15.20
N ASP A 171 -16.35 -3.23 -15.15
CA ASP A 171 -16.66 -4.47 -15.89
C ASP A 171 -17.69 -5.35 -15.19
N PHE A 172 -17.89 -5.14 -13.89
CA PHE A 172 -18.78 -5.95 -13.06
C PHE A 172 -20.18 -5.33 -12.95
N ASN A 173 -20.30 -4.03 -13.21
CA ASN A 173 -21.56 -3.30 -13.18
C ASN A 173 -22.37 -3.39 -14.49
N SER A 174 -21.81 -3.98 -15.56
CA SER A 174 -22.45 -4.05 -16.89
C SER A 174 -23.51 -5.14 -17.02
N ASN A 175 -23.76 -5.94 -15.98
CA ASN A 175 -24.68 -7.08 -15.97
C ASN A 175 -25.88 -6.93 -15.02
N THR A 176 -26.23 -5.71 -14.62
CA THR A 176 -27.46 -5.42 -13.84
C THR A 176 -28.48 -4.64 -14.64
#